data_67ab51a9d08bbac2a5b09e42dbb768f7
#
_entry.id   67ab51a9d08bbac2a5b09e42dbb768f7
#
_cell.length_a   1.000
_cell.length_b   1.000
_cell.length_c   1.000
_cell.angle_alpha   90.00
_cell.angle_beta   90.00
_cell.angle_gamma   90.00
#
_symmetry.space_group_name_H-M   'P 1'
#
loop_
_entity.id
_entity.type
_entity.pdbx_description
1 polymer ?
#
loop_
_entity_poly.entity_id
_entity_poly.type
_entity_poly.pdbx_seq_one_letter_code
_entity_poly.pdbx_strand_id
1 'polypeptide(L)'
;NITEKPVVHYPRKHGVTKFGLERFIFGFLDLFSITFMGKYGKRPMHLFGSLGTLMFFISIAFLTYMGIDKLFLNKGAKLIANRTEVYIALTALILGVQLFLAGFIGEMISRSSPKRNTYQIRDKVNINE
;
A
#
# COMPACT_ATOMS: atom_id res chain seq x y z
N ASN A 1 -9.33 -17.81 60.47
CA ASN A 1 -9.26 -16.34 60.57
C ASN A 1 -8.69 -15.79 59.29
N ILE A 2 -9.57 -15.35 58.44
CA ILE A 2 -9.20 -14.63 57.19
C ILE A 2 -9.18 -13.16 57.58
N THR A 3 -7.97 -12.56 57.59
CA THR A 3 -7.78 -11.14 57.90
C THR A 3 -7.82 -10.38 56.59
N GLU A 4 -8.93 -9.70 56.30
CA GLU A 4 -9.07 -8.80 55.19
C GLU A 4 -8.30 -7.49 55.49
N LYS A 5 -7.25 -7.23 54.73
CA LYS A 5 -6.58 -5.92 54.75
C LYS A 5 -7.29 -4.98 53.76
N PRO A 6 -7.76 -3.81 54.20
CA PRO A 6 -8.32 -2.84 53.29
C PRO A 6 -7.19 -2.27 52.42
N VAL A 7 -7.32 -2.50 51.11
CA VAL A 7 -6.43 -1.91 50.10
C VAL A 7 -6.95 -0.50 49.80
N VAL A 8 -6.15 0.50 50.18
CA VAL A 8 -6.44 1.91 49.89
C VAL A 8 -6.23 2.12 48.38
N HIS A 9 -7.30 2.25 47.64
CA HIS A 9 -7.25 2.68 46.25
C HIS A 9 -6.94 4.19 46.18
N TYR A 10 -5.71 4.52 45.84
CA TYR A 10 -5.36 5.88 45.48
C TYR A 10 -5.94 6.18 44.09
N PRO A 11 -6.74 7.26 43.90
CA PRO A 11 -7.16 7.68 42.58
C PRO A 11 -5.91 8.10 41.79
N ARG A 12 -5.76 7.53 40.58
CA ARG A 12 -4.66 7.89 39.66
C ARG A 12 -4.75 9.39 39.33
N LYS A 13 -3.90 10.19 39.98
CA LYS A 13 -3.63 11.57 39.57
C LYS A 13 -2.78 11.49 38.31
N HIS A 14 -3.26 12.12 37.24
CA HIS A 14 -2.65 12.28 35.93
C HIS A 14 -2.82 11.09 34.98
N GLY A 15 -3.97 11.10 34.34
CA GLY A 15 -4.19 10.49 33.04
C GLY A 15 -4.79 11.55 32.14
N VAL A 16 -3.96 12.46 31.62
CA VAL A 16 -4.37 13.22 30.43
C VAL A 16 -4.40 12.19 29.31
N THR A 17 -5.56 11.73 28.99
CA THR A 17 -5.80 10.90 27.81
C THR A 17 -5.42 11.75 26.60
N LYS A 18 -4.21 11.55 26.10
CA LYS A 18 -3.86 11.92 24.74
C LYS A 18 -4.69 11.04 23.76
N PHE A 19 -6.01 11.12 23.91
CA PHE A 19 -6.96 10.62 22.94
C PHE A 19 -7.03 11.61 21.79
N GLY A 20 -5.95 11.69 21.04
CA GLY A 20 -5.80 12.59 19.93
C GLY A 20 -5.78 11.82 18.62
N LEU A 21 -5.56 12.59 17.59
CA LEU A 21 -5.38 12.18 16.19
C LEU A 21 -4.48 10.94 16.01
N GLU A 22 -3.49 10.72 16.88
CA GLU A 22 -2.60 9.56 16.85
C GLU A 22 -3.35 8.23 16.87
N ARG A 23 -4.30 8.07 17.80
CA ARG A 23 -5.07 6.83 17.92
C ARG A 23 -6.00 6.62 16.71
N PHE A 24 -6.55 7.71 16.18
CA PHE A 24 -7.37 7.65 14.98
C PHE A 24 -6.53 7.24 13.77
N ILE A 25 -5.33 7.81 13.63
CA ILE A 25 -4.41 7.45 12.54
C ILE A 25 -3.95 6.00 12.67
N PHE A 26 -3.55 5.56 13.86
CA PHE A 26 -3.15 4.16 14.06
C PHE A 26 -4.31 3.19 13.83
N GLY A 27 -5.51 3.50 14.33
CA GLY A 27 -6.70 2.68 14.07
C GLY A 27 -7.07 2.62 12.59
N PHE A 28 -6.94 3.73 11.86
CA PHE A 28 -7.14 3.77 10.42
C PHE A 28 -6.08 2.94 9.68
N LEU A 29 -4.80 3.07 10.05
CA LEU A 29 -3.71 2.30 9.46
C LEU A 29 -3.86 0.80 9.72
N ASP A 30 -4.29 0.40 10.93
CA ASP A 30 -4.54 -0.99 11.27
C ASP A 30 -5.70 -1.56 10.45
N LEU A 31 -6.81 -0.83 10.36
CA LEU A 31 -7.97 -1.22 9.54
C LEU A 31 -7.57 -1.34 8.06
N PHE A 32 -6.81 -0.37 7.55
CA PHE A 32 -6.29 -0.39 6.19
C PHE A 32 -5.37 -1.61 5.97
N SER A 33 -4.45 -1.87 6.90
CA SER A 33 -3.53 -3.01 6.83
C SER A 33 -4.25 -4.35 6.85
N ILE A 34 -5.22 -4.53 7.75
CA ILE A 34 -6.00 -5.77 7.87
C ILE A 34 -6.84 -5.99 6.60
N THR A 35 -7.52 -4.95 6.12
CA THR A 35 -8.33 -5.03 4.90
C THR A 35 -7.46 -5.32 3.68
N PHE A 36 -6.30 -4.65 3.61
CA PHE A 36 -5.35 -4.82 2.54
C PHE A 36 -4.75 -6.23 2.52
N MET A 37 -4.26 -6.71 3.67
CA MET A 37 -3.70 -8.07 3.80
C MET A 37 -4.75 -9.15 3.58
N GLY A 38 -5.97 -8.95 4.03
CA GLY A 38 -7.07 -9.90 3.83
C GLY A 38 -7.46 -10.06 2.37
N LYS A 39 -7.55 -8.97 1.62
CA LYS A 39 -8.00 -8.98 0.22
C LYS A 39 -6.87 -9.18 -0.78
N TYR A 40 -5.73 -8.55 -0.55
CA TYR A 40 -4.62 -8.49 -1.52
C TYR A 40 -3.32 -9.17 -1.05
N GLY A 41 -3.27 -9.67 0.19
CA GLY A 41 -2.06 -10.31 0.73
C GLY A 41 -1.58 -11.54 -0.04
N LYS A 42 -2.48 -12.19 -0.79
CA LYS A 42 -2.14 -13.34 -1.64
C LYS A 42 -1.68 -12.96 -3.05
N ARG A 43 -2.04 -11.75 -3.54
CA ARG A 43 -1.73 -11.29 -4.91
C ARG A 43 -1.57 -9.76 -4.94
N PRO A 44 -0.52 -9.21 -4.33
CA PRO A 44 -0.31 -7.76 -4.27
C PRO A 44 -0.08 -7.14 -5.66
N MET A 45 0.42 -7.92 -6.62
CA MET A 45 0.66 -7.44 -7.98
C MET A 45 -0.63 -7.03 -8.71
N HIS A 46 -1.76 -7.67 -8.42
CA HIS A 46 -3.03 -7.27 -9.06
C HIS A 46 -3.46 -5.86 -8.71
N LEU A 47 -3.21 -5.40 -7.50
CA LEU A 47 -3.57 -4.06 -7.08
C LEU A 47 -2.50 -3.03 -7.50
N PHE A 48 -1.27 -3.24 -7.08
CA PHE A 48 -0.18 -2.29 -7.34
C PHE A 48 0.21 -2.27 -8.82
N GLY A 49 0.25 -3.44 -9.44
CA GLY A 49 0.58 -3.57 -10.85
C GLY A 49 -0.49 -2.91 -11.75
N SER A 50 -1.79 -3.14 -11.48
CA SER A 50 -2.85 -2.52 -12.27
C SER A 50 -2.88 -1.00 -12.10
N LEU A 51 -2.74 -0.50 -10.86
CA LEU A 51 -2.70 0.93 -10.59
C LEU A 51 -1.46 1.59 -11.20
N GLY A 52 -0.30 0.94 -11.08
CA GLY A 52 0.96 1.41 -11.66
C GLY A 52 0.89 1.47 -13.18
N THR A 53 0.36 0.42 -13.81
CA THR A 53 0.19 0.36 -15.26
C THR A 53 -0.79 1.43 -15.75
N LEU A 54 -1.89 1.63 -15.05
CA LEU A 54 -2.86 2.68 -15.39
C LEU A 54 -2.23 4.07 -15.33
N MET A 55 -1.52 4.40 -14.25
CA MET A 55 -0.82 5.68 -14.10
C MET A 55 0.26 5.87 -15.17
N PHE A 56 0.98 4.81 -15.50
CA PHE A 56 2.00 4.83 -16.55
C PHE A 56 1.40 5.19 -17.92
N PHE A 57 0.31 4.55 -18.33
CA PHE A 57 -0.33 4.85 -19.61
C PHE A 57 -0.96 6.25 -19.64
N ILE A 58 -1.62 6.69 -18.57
CA ILE A 58 -2.16 8.05 -18.47
C ILE A 58 -1.04 9.08 -18.62
N SER A 59 0.09 8.88 -17.94
CA SER A 59 1.22 9.79 -18.01
C SER A 59 1.82 9.87 -19.41
N ILE A 60 2.02 8.72 -20.06
CA ILE A 60 2.52 8.70 -21.45
C ILE A 60 1.55 9.40 -22.40
N ALA A 61 0.25 9.16 -22.27
CA ALA A 61 -0.76 9.83 -23.09
C ALA A 61 -0.71 11.36 -22.93
N PHE A 62 -0.58 11.83 -21.69
CA PHE A 62 -0.43 13.27 -21.39
C PHE A 62 0.84 13.86 -21.99
N LEU A 63 1.98 13.21 -21.81
CA LEU A 63 3.25 13.67 -22.36
C LEU A 63 3.23 13.69 -23.90
N THR A 64 2.65 12.67 -24.51
CA THR A 64 2.51 12.59 -25.96
C THR A 64 1.60 13.71 -26.49
N TYR A 65 0.45 13.93 -25.84
CA TYR A 65 -0.46 15.03 -26.18
C TYR A 65 0.25 16.39 -26.13
N MET A 66 0.99 16.67 -25.06
CA MET A 66 1.75 17.92 -24.92
C MET A 66 2.88 18.05 -25.94
N GLY A 67 3.52 16.92 -26.30
CA GLY A 67 4.55 16.89 -27.35
C GLY A 67 3.98 17.24 -28.72
N ILE A 68 2.84 16.68 -29.07
CA ILE A 68 2.13 16.95 -30.31
C ILE A 68 1.64 18.41 -30.37
N ASP A 69 1.05 18.93 -29.30
CA ASP A 69 0.58 20.30 -29.20
C ASP A 69 1.72 21.30 -29.50
N LYS A 70 2.91 21.04 -28.97
CA LYS A 70 4.08 21.89 -29.21
C LYS A 70 4.63 21.77 -30.61
N LEU A 71 4.71 20.58 -31.17
CA LEU A 71 5.34 20.33 -32.48
C LEU A 71 4.47 20.82 -33.64
N PHE A 72 3.15 20.65 -33.51
CA PHE A 72 2.24 20.86 -34.64
C PHE A 72 1.34 22.10 -34.49
N LEU A 73 0.86 22.43 -33.28
CA LEU A 73 -0.08 23.53 -33.09
C LEU A 73 0.56 24.85 -32.69
N ASN A 74 1.57 24.82 -31.80
CA ASN A 74 2.11 26.04 -31.18
C ASN A 74 3.64 26.11 -31.21
N LYS A 75 4.23 26.27 -32.36
CA LYS A 75 5.70 26.39 -32.50
C LYS A 75 6.33 27.56 -31.74
N GLY A 76 5.56 28.58 -31.33
CA GLY A 76 6.00 29.76 -30.56
C GLY A 76 5.67 29.69 -29.07
N ALA A 77 5.05 28.61 -28.58
CA ALA A 77 4.66 28.49 -27.20
C ALA A 77 5.87 28.32 -26.25
N LYS A 78 5.67 28.68 -24.98
CA LYS A 78 6.64 28.51 -23.89
C LYS A 78 7.25 27.13 -23.91
N LEU A 79 8.52 27.00 -23.50
CA LEU A 79 9.19 25.72 -23.33
C LEU A 79 8.30 24.74 -22.56
N ILE A 80 8.26 23.49 -23.00
CA ILE A 80 7.46 22.44 -22.35
C ILE A 80 7.80 22.37 -20.86
N ALA A 81 9.07 22.55 -20.50
CA ALA A 81 9.55 22.57 -19.13
C ALA A 81 8.93 23.66 -18.23
N ASN A 82 8.37 24.73 -18.82
CA ASN A 82 7.72 25.80 -18.05
C ASN A 82 6.22 25.56 -17.80
N ARG A 83 5.72 24.40 -18.20
CA ARG A 83 4.32 24.01 -17.93
C ARG A 83 4.27 23.10 -16.71
N THR A 84 3.49 23.47 -15.73
CA THR A 84 3.29 22.69 -14.48
C THR A 84 2.76 21.29 -14.77
N GLU A 85 1.97 21.13 -15.83
CA GLU A 85 1.38 19.87 -16.24
C GLU A 85 2.42 18.79 -16.60
N VAL A 86 3.60 19.21 -17.10
CA VAL A 86 4.72 18.29 -17.41
C VAL A 86 5.24 17.64 -16.14
N TYR A 87 5.39 18.43 -15.07
CA TYR A 87 5.87 17.90 -13.79
C TYR A 87 4.88 16.94 -13.17
N ILE A 88 3.58 17.22 -13.29
CA ILE A 88 2.53 16.31 -12.83
C ILE A 88 2.57 15.00 -13.60
N ALA A 89 2.68 15.08 -14.93
CA ALA A 89 2.78 13.89 -15.78
C ALA A 89 4.04 13.08 -15.49
N LEU A 90 5.20 13.74 -15.29
CA LEU A 90 6.45 13.08 -14.95
C LEU A 90 6.37 12.40 -13.58
N THR A 91 5.80 13.08 -12.59
CA THR A 91 5.57 12.51 -11.25
C THR A 91 4.67 11.29 -11.32
N ALA A 92 3.58 11.36 -12.08
CA ALA A 92 2.67 10.23 -12.29
C ALA A 92 3.36 9.04 -12.98
N LEU A 93 4.28 9.32 -13.93
CA LEU A 93 5.09 8.29 -14.58
C LEU A 93 5.99 7.57 -13.57
N ILE A 94 6.72 8.33 -12.77
CA ILE A 94 7.64 7.79 -11.77
C ILE A 94 6.87 6.96 -10.74
N LEU A 95 5.76 7.49 -10.23
CA LEU A 95 4.89 6.78 -9.28
C LEU A 95 4.32 5.50 -9.90
N GLY A 96 3.92 5.54 -11.17
CA GLY A 96 3.43 4.37 -11.90
C GLY A 96 4.46 3.24 -11.95
N VAL A 97 5.69 3.57 -12.30
CA VAL A 97 6.80 2.60 -12.32
C VAL A 97 7.11 2.08 -10.91
N GLN A 98 7.14 2.95 -9.90
CA GLN A 98 7.39 2.55 -8.52
C GLN A 98 6.31 1.61 -7.98
N LEU A 99 5.03 1.90 -8.22
CA LEU A 99 3.92 1.06 -7.83
C LEU A 99 3.98 -0.31 -8.52
N PHE A 100 4.31 -0.32 -9.82
CA PHE A 100 4.47 -1.57 -10.55
C PHE A 100 5.59 -2.44 -9.96
N LEU A 101 6.76 -1.86 -9.70
CA LEU A 101 7.88 -2.56 -9.08
C LEU A 101 7.55 -3.04 -7.67
N ALA A 102 6.89 -2.22 -6.86
CA ALA A 102 6.44 -2.61 -5.52
C ALA A 102 5.47 -3.80 -5.58
N GLY A 103 4.55 -3.80 -6.54
CA GLY A 103 3.65 -4.92 -6.77
C GLY A 103 4.38 -6.20 -7.17
N PHE A 104 5.36 -6.09 -8.06
CA PHE A 104 6.18 -7.21 -8.50
C PHE A 104 7.01 -7.81 -7.36
N ILE A 105 7.69 -6.96 -6.58
CA ILE A 105 8.47 -7.40 -5.41
C ILE A 105 7.55 -8.06 -4.37
N GLY A 106 6.40 -7.45 -4.08
CA GLY A 106 5.42 -8.02 -3.15
C GLY A 106 4.92 -9.40 -3.60
N GLU A 107 4.70 -9.60 -4.89
CA GLU A 107 4.31 -10.90 -5.45
C GLU A 107 5.44 -11.93 -5.32
N MET A 108 6.69 -11.53 -5.57
CA MET A 108 7.85 -12.43 -5.39
C MET A 108 7.99 -12.87 -3.93
N ILE A 109 7.88 -11.95 -2.98
CA ILE A 109 7.93 -12.25 -1.55
C ILE A 109 6.77 -13.19 -1.16
N SER A 110 5.58 -12.92 -1.64
CA SER A 110 4.40 -13.75 -1.38
C SER A 110 4.56 -15.17 -1.93
N ARG A 111 5.20 -15.31 -3.08
CA ARG A 111 5.46 -16.64 -3.69
C ARG A 111 6.57 -17.42 -3.00
N SER A 112 7.59 -16.76 -2.48
CA SER A 112 8.71 -17.40 -1.77
C SER A 112 8.39 -17.74 -0.31
N SER A 113 7.21 -17.39 0.20
CA SER A 113 6.81 -17.72 1.57
C SER A 113 6.62 -19.24 1.77
N PRO A 114 7.35 -19.88 2.71
CA PRO A 114 7.30 -21.32 2.92
C PRO A 114 5.94 -21.82 3.41
N LYS A 115 5.13 -20.97 4.04
CA LYS A 115 3.79 -21.32 4.54
C LYS A 115 2.79 -21.68 3.43
N ARG A 116 3.06 -21.33 2.18
CA ARG A 116 2.18 -21.65 1.05
C ARG A 116 2.24 -23.10 0.64
N ASN A 117 3.35 -23.80 0.93
CA ASN A 117 3.58 -25.20 0.55
C ASN A 117 3.35 -26.19 1.70
N THR A 118 2.97 -25.70 2.89
CA THR A 118 2.57 -26.57 4.01
C THR A 118 1.10 -26.94 3.86
N TYR A 119 0.84 -28.09 3.25
CA TYR A 119 -0.47 -28.74 3.33
C TYR A 119 -0.51 -29.58 4.60
N GLN A 120 -1.58 -29.41 5.35
CA GLN A 120 -1.85 -30.26 6.49
C GLN A 120 -2.36 -31.60 5.95
N ILE A 121 -1.59 -32.66 6.15
CA ILE A 121 -2.05 -34.03 5.88
C ILE A 121 -3.08 -34.36 6.96
N ARG A 122 -4.35 -34.33 6.59
CA ARG A 122 -5.45 -34.60 7.52
C ARG A 122 -5.64 -36.04 7.87
N ASP A 123 -5.33 -36.97 6.96
CA ASP A 123 -5.40 -38.40 7.17
C ASP A 123 -4.32 -39.13 6.37
N LYS A 124 -3.51 -39.93 7.06
CA LYS A 124 -2.65 -40.95 6.44
C LYS A 124 -3.47 -42.22 6.25
N VAL A 125 -4.13 -42.36 5.13
CA VAL A 125 -4.81 -43.61 4.79
C VAL A 125 -3.80 -44.53 4.13
N ASN A 126 -3.51 -45.65 4.79
CA ASN A 126 -2.69 -46.78 4.34
C ASN A 126 -1.28 -46.42 3.81
N ILE A 127 -0.32 -46.26 4.72
CA ILE A 127 1.05 -46.68 4.47
C ILE A 127 1.35 -47.73 5.52
N ASN A 128 0.93 -48.96 5.24
CA ASN A 128 1.54 -50.12 5.85
C ASN A 128 2.76 -50.45 4.99
N GLU A 129 3.93 -50.09 5.53
CA GLU A 129 5.19 -50.84 5.44
C GLU A 129 6.18 -50.24 6.43
#